data_644fc3ad47af0c14c388863e757cc1c4
#
_entry.id   644fc3ad47af0c14c388863e757cc1c4
#
_cell.length_a   1.000
_cell.length_b   1.000
_cell.length_c   1.000
_cell.angle_alpha   90.00
_cell.angle_beta   90.00
_cell.angle_gamma   90.00
#
_symmetry.space_group_name_H-M   'P 1'
#
loop_
_entity.id
_entity.type
_entity.pdbx_description
1 polymer ?
#
loop_
_entity_poly.entity_id
_entity_poly.type
_entity_poly.pdbx_seq_one_letter_code
_entity_poly.pdbx_strand_id
1 'polypeptide(L)'
;MIGVPSRRRFLEHCGAVSAALGAFTSFAKGFGGWRPMTGKPHIVVVGAGAFGGWTALYLLRGGVRVTLLDAWGPGNSRASSGGETRVIRGTYGPRRIYTHLTARALALWKEHERRWQRRLYHPIGVLWLVEDDDQYETAALPILTEAGLAYERLTGADVARRYPQINNERVRWAILETDAGYLTARAACAAVLAAFQSEGGDYRQLAVRPGALAAAGLRDVALSDGSTLSADAYVFACGPWLATLFPDVIGRHLTPTRQEVFFFGTPPGDARFTEDALPVWADHGKRFMYGIPGNEWRGFKVADDTRGPPFDPTSGERIVSSEGLRAARDYVGYRFPALKGAPLVESRVCQYENSADEGFIVDRHPDAGNLWLVGGGSGHGFKHGPAVGELVADALLGRREPDATFRLARFGR
;
A
#
# COMPACT_ATOMS: atom_id res chain seq x y z
N MET A 1 -40.23 31.15 -9.28
CA MET A 1 -40.41 30.31 -10.49
C MET A 1 -39.10 30.36 -11.28
N ILE A 2 -38.22 29.39 -11.07
CA ILE A 2 -36.94 29.27 -11.79
C ILE A 2 -37.05 28.01 -12.62
N GLY A 3 -37.04 28.20 -13.98
CA GLY A 3 -37.31 27.16 -14.94
C GLY A 3 -36.22 26.09 -15.07
N VAL A 4 -36.67 24.85 -15.20
CA VAL A 4 -35.85 23.65 -15.47
C VAL A 4 -35.41 23.67 -16.93
N PRO A 5 -34.12 23.52 -17.28
CA PRO A 5 -33.69 23.47 -18.69
C PRO A 5 -34.08 22.12 -19.31
N SER A 6 -34.61 22.18 -20.54
CA SER A 6 -35.15 21.06 -21.29
C SER A 6 -34.09 20.09 -21.81
N ARG A 7 -34.50 18.83 -21.97
CA ARG A 7 -33.73 17.66 -22.46
C ARG A 7 -33.02 17.85 -23.84
N ARG A 8 -33.23 18.95 -24.54
CA ARG A 8 -32.69 19.18 -25.89
C ARG A 8 -31.27 19.75 -25.94
N ARG A 9 -30.74 20.28 -24.81
CA ARG A 9 -29.37 20.83 -24.71
C ARG A 9 -28.31 19.81 -24.27
N PHE A 10 -28.71 18.61 -23.88
CA PHE A 10 -27.80 17.55 -23.45
C PHE A 10 -27.29 16.66 -24.59
N LEU A 11 -27.91 16.72 -25.79
CA LEU A 11 -27.54 15.88 -26.93
C LEU A 11 -26.62 16.57 -27.95
N GLU A 12 -26.33 17.88 -27.82
CA GLU A 12 -25.44 18.60 -28.73
C GLU A 12 -23.96 18.57 -28.30
N HIS A 13 -23.60 17.99 -27.14
CA HIS A 13 -22.21 17.87 -26.68
C HIS A 13 -21.64 16.44 -26.81
N CYS A 14 -22.33 15.50 -27.37
CA CYS A 14 -21.86 14.13 -27.62
C CYS A 14 -21.47 13.85 -29.09
N GLY A 15 -21.38 14.86 -29.92
CA GLY A 15 -21.18 14.76 -31.38
C GLY A 15 -19.78 15.06 -31.90
N ALA A 16 -18.73 15.14 -31.10
CA ALA A 16 -17.39 15.53 -31.57
C ALA A 16 -16.24 14.68 -31.03
N VAL A 17 -16.40 13.35 -30.95
CA VAL A 17 -15.28 12.40 -30.65
C VAL A 17 -15.36 11.22 -31.64
N SER A 18 -15.39 11.48 -32.93
CA SER A 18 -15.30 10.42 -33.94
C SER A 18 -14.54 10.86 -35.18
N ALA A 19 -13.41 11.55 -35.04
CA ALA A 19 -12.49 11.83 -36.13
C ALA A 19 -11.07 12.15 -35.65
N ALA A 20 -10.40 11.20 -34.98
CA ALA A 20 -8.96 11.23 -34.71
C ALA A 20 -8.36 9.81 -34.61
N LEU A 21 -8.74 8.94 -35.56
CA LEU A 21 -8.12 7.62 -35.74
C LEU A 21 -7.23 7.66 -37.01
N GLY A 22 -6.20 8.48 -37.00
CA GLY A 22 -5.32 8.59 -38.14
C GLY A 22 -4.19 9.57 -37.94
N ALA A 23 -3.26 9.34 -37.00
CA ALA A 23 -1.89 9.91 -36.98
C ALA A 23 -1.15 9.57 -35.66
N PHE A 24 -0.92 8.29 -35.35
CA PHE A 24 0.05 7.86 -34.34
C PHE A 24 0.99 6.79 -34.90
N THR A 25 1.65 7.12 -36.01
CA THR A 25 2.82 6.39 -36.48
C THR A 25 3.96 7.40 -36.62
N SER A 26 4.63 7.77 -35.55
CA SER A 26 6.01 8.25 -35.58
C SER A 26 6.44 8.84 -34.24
N PHE A 27 6.71 7.99 -33.22
CA PHE A 27 7.61 8.30 -32.11
C PHE A 27 8.08 6.99 -31.44
N ALA A 28 8.70 6.11 -32.23
CA ALA A 28 9.37 4.92 -31.72
C ALA A 28 10.82 4.93 -32.21
N LYS A 29 11.61 5.87 -31.68
CA LYS A 29 13.09 5.76 -31.78
C LYS A 29 13.68 6.15 -30.43
N GLY A 30 14.13 5.11 -29.69
CA GLY A 30 15.08 5.29 -28.62
C GLY A 30 14.72 4.66 -27.27
N PHE A 31 14.33 3.37 -27.20
CA PHE A 31 14.55 2.54 -26.02
C PHE A 31 14.41 1.07 -26.42
N GLY A 32 15.39 0.24 -26.05
CA GLY A 32 15.57 -1.12 -26.55
C GLY A 32 14.36 -2.04 -26.38
N GLY A 33 13.90 -2.58 -27.50
CA GLY A 33 13.50 -3.96 -27.61
C GLY A 33 12.13 -4.44 -27.13
N TRP A 34 11.20 -3.61 -26.63
CA TRP A 34 9.86 -4.11 -26.33
C TRP A 34 8.96 -4.01 -27.57
N ARG A 35 8.61 -5.17 -28.15
CA ARG A 35 7.58 -5.24 -29.19
C ARG A 35 6.20 -5.34 -28.54
N PRO A 36 5.15 -4.65 -29.02
CA PRO A 36 3.78 -4.92 -28.60
C PRO A 36 3.49 -6.42 -28.77
N MET A 37 3.01 -7.05 -27.70
CA MET A 37 2.68 -8.47 -27.68
C MET A 37 1.52 -8.73 -28.66
N THR A 38 1.72 -9.62 -29.63
CA THR A 38 0.66 -10.05 -30.56
C THR A 38 -0.08 -11.25 -29.98
N GLY A 39 -1.42 -11.22 -29.96
CA GLY A 39 -2.26 -12.27 -29.38
C GLY A 39 -2.73 -11.94 -27.95
N LYS A 40 -3.09 -12.96 -27.17
CA LYS A 40 -3.33 -12.84 -25.71
C LYS A 40 -2.04 -13.19 -24.97
N PRO A 41 -1.20 -12.20 -24.61
CA PRO A 41 0.07 -12.48 -23.94
C PRO A 41 -0.18 -13.14 -22.58
N HIS A 42 0.77 -13.96 -22.15
CA HIS A 42 0.79 -14.58 -20.86
C HIS A 42 1.74 -13.84 -19.93
N ILE A 43 1.24 -13.37 -18.81
CA ILE A 43 2.04 -12.71 -17.79
C ILE A 43 2.01 -13.53 -16.50
N VAL A 44 3.18 -13.78 -15.93
CA VAL A 44 3.32 -14.39 -14.60
C VAL A 44 3.56 -13.28 -13.58
N VAL A 45 2.72 -13.23 -12.55
CA VAL A 45 2.90 -12.34 -11.40
C VAL A 45 3.27 -13.17 -10.17
N VAL A 46 4.37 -12.85 -9.52
CA VAL A 46 4.90 -13.53 -8.33
C VAL A 46 4.70 -12.66 -7.10
N GLY A 47 3.92 -13.16 -6.15
CA GLY A 47 3.52 -12.47 -4.92
C GLY A 47 2.06 -12.00 -4.96
N ALA A 48 1.19 -12.58 -4.11
CA ALA A 48 -0.22 -12.21 -3.96
C ALA A 48 -0.44 -11.19 -2.81
N GLY A 49 0.56 -10.37 -2.52
CA GLY A 49 0.47 -9.25 -1.58
C GLY A 49 -0.24 -8.04 -2.18
N ALA A 50 -0.12 -6.88 -1.49
CA ALA A 50 -0.80 -5.65 -1.89
C ALA A 50 -0.46 -5.20 -3.32
N PHE A 51 0.79 -5.30 -3.76
CA PHE A 51 1.16 -4.86 -5.10
C PHE A 51 0.87 -5.92 -6.16
N GLY A 52 1.31 -7.16 -5.94
CA GLY A 52 1.18 -8.21 -6.93
C GLY A 52 -0.26 -8.68 -7.16
N GLY A 53 -1.06 -8.82 -6.09
CA GLY A 53 -2.47 -9.19 -6.22
C GLY A 53 -3.26 -8.18 -7.06
N TRP A 54 -3.13 -6.89 -6.77
CA TRP A 54 -3.78 -5.84 -7.57
C TRP A 54 -3.24 -5.76 -9.00
N THR A 55 -1.93 -5.91 -9.19
CA THR A 55 -1.32 -5.97 -10.53
C THR A 55 -1.92 -7.11 -11.36
N ALA A 56 -2.01 -8.32 -10.77
CA ALA A 56 -2.58 -9.47 -11.45
C ALA A 56 -4.04 -9.25 -11.86
N LEU A 57 -4.85 -8.67 -10.97
CA LEU A 57 -6.26 -8.37 -11.23
C LEU A 57 -6.41 -7.34 -12.36
N TYR A 58 -5.63 -6.26 -12.36
CA TYR A 58 -5.73 -5.24 -13.42
C TYR A 58 -5.17 -5.72 -14.77
N LEU A 59 -4.12 -6.52 -14.78
CA LEU A 59 -3.63 -7.17 -16.00
C LEU A 59 -4.69 -8.10 -16.61
N LEU A 60 -5.34 -8.93 -15.77
CA LEU A 60 -6.41 -9.80 -16.22
C LEU A 60 -7.56 -9.00 -16.86
N ARG A 61 -7.98 -7.92 -16.19
CA ARG A 61 -8.99 -6.97 -16.71
C ARG A 61 -8.51 -6.22 -17.94
N GLY A 62 -7.20 -6.09 -18.10
CA GLY A 62 -6.56 -5.56 -19.31
C GLY A 62 -6.60 -6.51 -20.52
N GLY A 63 -7.15 -7.73 -20.33
CA GLY A 63 -7.40 -8.69 -21.42
C GLY A 63 -6.25 -9.68 -21.67
N VAL A 64 -5.21 -9.71 -20.84
CA VAL A 64 -4.09 -10.68 -20.96
C VAL A 64 -4.33 -11.92 -20.11
N ARG A 65 -3.68 -13.03 -20.45
CA ARG A 65 -3.67 -14.23 -19.60
C ARG A 65 -2.71 -14.01 -18.43
N VAL A 66 -3.17 -14.27 -17.20
CA VAL A 66 -2.36 -14.04 -15.99
C VAL A 66 -2.33 -15.30 -15.14
N THR A 67 -1.11 -15.72 -14.75
CA THR A 67 -0.89 -16.69 -13.67
C THR A 67 -0.31 -15.95 -12.47
N LEU A 68 -1.02 -15.99 -11.34
CA LEU A 68 -0.57 -15.41 -10.06
C LEU A 68 -0.01 -16.52 -9.18
N LEU A 69 1.24 -16.36 -8.73
CA LEU A 69 1.96 -17.32 -7.89
C LEU A 69 2.28 -16.71 -6.53
N ASP A 70 2.08 -17.46 -5.45
CA ASP A 70 2.49 -17.06 -4.10
C ASP A 70 2.85 -18.28 -3.26
N ALA A 71 3.92 -18.19 -2.49
CA ALA A 71 4.42 -19.33 -1.71
C ALA A 71 3.49 -19.72 -0.55
N TRP A 72 2.80 -18.76 0.07
CA TRP A 72 2.04 -18.96 1.32
C TRP A 72 0.61 -18.43 1.26
N GLY A 73 0.19 -17.88 0.14
CA GLY A 73 -1.14 -17.31 -0.07
C GLY A 73 -1.27 -15.83 0.31
N PRO A 74 -2.35 -15.18 -0.13
CA PRO A 74 -2.56 -13.75 0.05
C PRO A 74 -2.76 -13.40 1.52
N GLY A 75 -2.15 -12.32 1.99
CA GLY A 75 -2.30 -11.85 3.37
C GLY A 75 -1.82 -12.83 4.44
N ASN A 76 -0.92 -13.76 4.10
CA ASN A 76 -0.35 -14.70 5.06
C ASN A 76 0.46 -13.98 6.16
N SER A 77 0.65 -14.63 7.30
CA SER A 77 1.28 -14.01 8.48
C SER A 77 2.76 -13.63 8.30
N ARG A 78 3.42 -14.14 7.26
CA ARG A 78 4.81 -13.79 6.92
C ARG A 78 4.91 -12.57 6.02
N ALA A 79 3.85 -12.25 5.27
CA ALA A 79 3.85 -11.12 4.35
C ALA A 79 3.73 -9.77 5.08
N SER A 80 4.31 -8.71 4.51
CA SER A 80 4.07 -7.34 4.98
C SER A 80 2.58 -6.95 4.90
N SER A 81 1.83 -7.58 4.02
CA SER A 81 0.36 -7.47 3.90
C SER A 81 -0.42 -8.36 4.89
N GLY A 82 0.26 -9.11 5.75
CA GLY A 82 -0.32 -10.16 6.60
C GLY A 82 -0.95 -9.70 7.91
N GLY A 83 -1.01 -8.40 8.20
CA GLY A 83 -1.68 -7.89 9.39
C GLY A 83 -3.18 -7.72 9.21
N GLU A 84 -3.90 -7.43 10.29
CA GLU A 84 -5.35 -7.27 10.25
C GLU A 84 -5.76 -5.94 9.64
N THR A 85 -5.10 -4.86 10.06
CA THR A 85 -5.44 -3.50 9.67
C THR A 85 -4.23 -2.74 9.14
N ARG A 86 -4.48 -1.78 8.23
CA ARG A 86 -3.50 -0.83 7.69
C ARG A 86 -4.11 0.55 7.59
N VAL A 87 -3.36 1.56 7.98
CA VAL A 87 -3.79 2.96 7.85
C VAL A 87 -3.85 3.37 6.38
N ILE A 88 -4.92 4.06 5.99
CA ILE A 88 -5.03 4.80 4.73
C ILE A 88 -5.13 6.29 5.04
N ARG A 89 -4.18 7.07 4.50
CA ARG A 89 -3.98 8.48 4.79
C ARG A 89 -3.29 9.20 3.64
N GLY A 90 -3.52 10.49 3.48
CA GLY A 90 -2.95 11.33 2.42
C GLY A 90 -1.79 12.23 2.86
N THR A 91 -1.56 12.42 4.16
CA THR A 91 -0.44 13.22 4.69
C THR A 91 0.90 12.55 4.40
N TYR A 92 1.71 13.15 3.53
CA TYR A 92 3.03 12.70 3.09
C TYR A 92 4.08 13.82 3.11
N GLY A 93 3.86 14.86 3.91
CA GLY A 93 4.75 16.02 3.91
C GLY A 93 4.87 16.61 2.51
N PRO A 94 6.11 16.91 2.04
CA PRO A 94 6.35 17.47 0.70
C PRO A 94 6.26 16.43 -0.43
N ARG A 95 6.03 15.14 -0.13
CA ARG A 95 6.04 14.05 -1.11
C ARG A 95 4.72 13.97 -1.92
N ARG A 96 4.46 14.98 -2.73
CA ARG A 96 3.26 15.17 -3.57
C ARG A 96 2.78 13.89 -4.28
N ILE A 97 3.69 13.11 -4.86
CA ILE A 97 3.36 11.90 -5.62
C ILE A 97 2.57 10.88 -4.78
N TYR A 98 2.92 10.72 -3.49
CA TYR A 98 2.23 9.76 -2.62
C TYR A 98 0.86 10.26 -2.16
N THR A 99 0.70 11.57 -1.96
CA THR A 99 -0.62 12.17 -1.66
C THR A 99 -1.58 11.94 -2.82
N HIS A 100 -1.16 12.23 -4.06
CA HIS A 100 -2.00 11.97 -5.24
C HIS A 100 -2.25 10.48 -5.47
N LEU A 101 -1.25 9.64 -5.24
CA LEU A 101 -1.41 8.18 -5.32
C LEU A 101 -2.40 7.67 -4.26
N THR A 102 -2.42 8.27 -3.05
CA THR A 102 -3.43 7.95 -2.03
C THR A 102 -4.83 8.37 -2.47
N ALA A 103 -4.99 9.57 -3.04
CA ALA A 103 -6.28 10.03 -3.55
C ALA A 103 -6.83 9.06 -4.61
N ARG A 104 -5.99 8.63 -5.57
CA ARG A 104 -6.36 7.61 -6.54
C ARG A 104 -6.70 6.27 -5.88
N ALA A 105 -5.87 5.81 -4.96
CA ALA A 105 -6.09 4.55 -4.26
C ALA A 105 -7.41 4.56 -3.47
N LEU A 106 -7.72 5.67 -2.77
CA LEU A 106 -8.96 5.82 -2.01
C LEU A 106 -10.20 5.72 -2.92
N ALA A 107 -10.16 6.36 -4.08
CA ALA A 107 -11.23 6.24 -5.07
C ALA A 107 -11.42 4.79 -5.54
N LEU A 108 -10.31 4.08 -5.81
CA LEU A 108 -10.31 2.68 -6.22
C LEU A 108 -10.79 1.74 -5.09
N TRP A 109 -10.36 1.97 -3.83
CA TRP A 109 -10.87 1.20 -2.69
C TRP A 109 -12.39 1.32 -2.58
N LYS A 110 -12.94 2.54 -2.62
CA LYS A 110 -14.39 2.81 -2.59
C LYS A 110 -15.14 2.15 -3.77
N GLU A 111 -14.53 2.14 -4.96
CA GLU A 111 -15.09 1.46 -6.15
C GLU A 111 -15.16 -0.05 -5.96
N HIS A 112 -14.07 -0.67 -5.52
CA HIS A 112 -13.99 -2.13 -5.35
C HIS A 112 -14.86 -2.65 -4.22
N GLU A 113 -14.98 -1.92 -3.10
CA GLU A 113 -15.94 -2.25 -2.05
C GLU A 113 -17.37 -2.36 -2.58
N ARG A 114 -17.80 -1.36 -3.35
CA ARG A 114 -19.15 -1.36 -3.97
C ARG A 114 -19.29 -2.53 -4.94
N ARG A 115 -18.27 -2.80 -5.76
CA ARG A 115 -18.29 -3.90 -6.74
C ARG A 115 -18.37 -5.26 -6.08
N TRP A 116 -17.62 -5.46 -4.99
CA TRP A 116 -17.53 -6.74 -4.29
C TRP A 116 -18.55 -6.91 -3.18
N GLN A 117 -19.31 -5.87 -2.85
CA GLN A 117 -20.25 -5.84 -1.71
C GLN A 117 -19.55 -6.26 -0.40
N ARG A 118 -18.34 -5.73 -0.15
CA ARG A 118 -17.53 -6.04 1.02
C ARG A 118 -16.99 -4.75 1.62
N ARG A 119 -17.14 -4.57 2.93
CA ARG A 119 -16.54 -3.47 3.67
C ARG A 119 -15.08 -3.79 3.95
N LEU A 120 -14.15 -3.10 3.32
CA LEU A 120 -12.70 -3.23 3.46
C LEU A 120 -12.04 -1.96 3.96
N TYR A 121 -12.67 -0.82 3.71
CA TYR A 121 -12.24 0.50 4.11
C TYR A 121 -13.18 1.06 5.17
N HIS A 122 -12.59 1.55 6.27
CA HIS A 122 -13.27 2.12 7.42
C HIS A 122 -12.89 3.61 7.53
N PRO A 123 -13.78 4.54 7.09
CA PRO A 123 -13.53 5.99 7.07
C PRO A 123 -13.73 6.62 8.45
N ILE A 124 -12.92 6.24 9.41
CA ILE A 124 -13.00 6.77 10.79
C ILE A 124 -12.12 7.99 11.02
N GLY A 125 -11.46 8.48 9.97
CA GLY A 125 -10.50 9.57 10.03
C GLY A 125 -9.10 9.12 10.45
N VAL A 126 -8.13 10.04 10.21
CA VAL A 126 -6.76 9.94 10.75
C VAL A 126 -6.39 11.25 11.41
N LEU A 127 -6.11 11.22 12.70
CA LEU A 127 -5.71 12.37 13.51
C LEU A 127 -4.18 12.40 13.64
N TRP A 128 -3.54 13.38 13.03
CA TRP A 128 -2.12 13.66 13.18
C TRP A 128 -1.91 14.62 14.32
N LEU A 129 -1.28 14.16 15.39
CA LEU A 129 -0.90 14.99 16.52
C LEU A 129 0.45 15.65 16.24
N VAL A 130 0.51 16.97 16.27
CA VAL A 130 1.68 17.76 15.90
C VAL A 130 2.23 18.47 17.13
N GLU A 131 3.53 18.25 17.40
CA GLU A 131 4.29 18.90 18.47
C GLU A 131 5.03 20.15 17.92
N ASP A 132 6.26 20.40 18.35
CA ASP A 132 7.03 21.62 18.01
C ASP A 132 7.57 21.63 16.56
N ASP A 133 8.06 20.49 16.06
CA ASP A 133 8.47 20.36 14.66
C ASP A 133 7.27 19.99 13.80
N ASP A 134 6.80 20.93 13.01
CA ASP A 134 5.59 20.80 12.19
C ASP A 134 5.84 20.95 10.68
N GLN A 135 7.11 20.94 10.26
CA GLN A 135 7.46 21.16 8.84
C GLN A 135 6.84 20.13 7.90
N TYR A 136 6.80 18.87 8.36
CA TYR A 136 6.22 17.77 7.58
C TYR A 136 4.72 17.95 7.39
N GLU A 137 3.98 18.21 8.47
CA GLU A 137 2.52 18.36 8.44
C GLU A 137 2.12 19.64 7.72
N THR A 138 2.83 20.75 7.97
CA THR A 138 2.58 22.02 7.29
C THR A 138 2.80 21.91 5.78
N ALA A 139 3.85 21.22 5.34
CA ALA A 139 4.10 21.00 3.91
C ALA A 139 3.03 20.12 3.23
N ALA A 140 2.36 19.26 3.99
CA ALA A 140 1.31 18.39 3.46
C ALA A 140 0.00 19.12 3.17
N LEU A 141 -0.36 20.18 3.92
CA LEU A 141 -1.68 20.84 3.82
C LEU A 141 -2.04 21.31 2.41
N PRO A 142 -1.18 22.07 1.69
CA PRO A 142 -1.51 22.52 0.33
C PRO A 142 -1.64 21.35 -0.64
N ILE A 143 -0.88 20.26 -0.43
CA ILE A 143 -0.90 19.09 -1.30
C ILE A 143 -2.15 18.24 -1.07
N LEU A 144 -2.63 18.13 0.18
CA LEU A 144 -3.91 17.51 0.49
C LEU A 144 -5.06 18.24 -0.21
N THR A 145 -5.07 19.59 -0.13
CA THR A 145 -6.06 20.43 -0.81
C THR A 145 -6.04 20.21 -2.33
N GLU A 146 -4.85 20.23 -2.93
CA GLU A 146 -4.68 19.99 -4.38
C GLU A 146 -5.17 18.60 -4.80
N ALA A 147 -4.90 17.58 -3.97
CA ALA A 147 -5.33 16.20 -4.24
C ALA A 147 -6.83 15.95 -3.97
N GLY A 148 -7.56 16.96 -3.47
CA GLY A 148 -8.97 16.86 -3.12
C GLY A 148 -9.25 15.95 -1.92
N LEU A 149 -8.26 15.79 -1.02
CA LEU A 149 -8.41 15.03 0.22
C LEU A 149 -8.87 15.96 1.34
N ALA A 150 -10.03 15.63 1.93
CA ALA A 150 -10.65 16.47 2.95
C ALA A 150 -9.91 16.36 4.28
N TYR A 151 -9.69 17.50 4.93
CA TYR A 151 -9.11 17.57 6.26
C TYR A 151 -9.59 18.78 7.05
N GLU A 152 -9.50 18.69 8.38
CA GLU A 152 -9.66 19.81 9.32
C GLU A 152 -8.31 20.09 10.01
N ARG A 153 -7.99 21.37 10.19
CA ARG A 153 -6.91 21.78 11.09
C ARG A 153 -7.49 22.10 12.45
N LEU A 154 -7.06 21.36 13.48
CA LEU A 154 -7.53 21.49 14.85
C LEU A 154 -6.47 22.17 15.71
N THR A 155 -6.88 23.05 16.62
CA THR A 155 -6.01 23.55 17.68
C THR A 155 -5.81 22.48 18.76
N GLY A 156 -4.77 22.59 19.60
CA GLY A 156 -4.62 21.72 20.78
C GLY A 156 -5.84 21.71 21.70
N ALA A 157 -6.52 22.86 21.84
CA ALA A 157 -7.77 22.96 22.59
C ALA A 157 -8.93 22.19 21.91
N ASP A 158 -9.00 22.20 20.60
CA ASP A 158 -9.99 21.39 19.86
C ASP A 158 -9.74 19.90 20.04
N VAL A 159 -8.47 19.46 20.01
CA VAL A 159 -8.09 18.07 20.29
C VAL A 159 -8.52 17.68 21.70
N ALA A 160 -8.20 18.47 22.71
CA ALA A 160 -8.57 18.20 24.10
C ALA A 160 -10.09 18.09 24.30
N ARG A 161 -10.86 18.93 23.60
CA ARG A 161 -12.32 18.93 23.69
C ARG A 161 -12.94 17.74 22.97
N ARG A 162 -12.47 17.42 21.75
CA ARG A 162 -13.04 16.33 20.91
C ARG A 162 -12.60 14.95 21.36
N TYR A 163 -11.37 14.84 21.86
CA TYR A 163 -10.73 13.57 22.20
C TYR A 163 -10.15 13.61 23.63
N PRO A 164 -11.00 13.74 24.68
CA PRO A 164 -10.56 13.88 26.07
C PRO A 164 -9.80 12.66 26.62
N GLN A 165 -9.84 11.51 25.92
CA GLN A 165 -9.05 10.32 26.23
C GLN A 165 -7.58 10.46 25.83
N ILE A 166 -7.23 11.43 24.99
CA ILE A 166 -5.86 11.73 24.59
C ILE A 166 -5.24 12.72 25.57
N ASN A 167 -4.08 12.40 26.14
CA ASN A 167 -3.26 13.40 26.78
C ASN A 167 -2.70 14.34 25.70
N ASN A 168 -3.18 15.58 25.67
CA ASN A 168 -2.79 16.58 24.68
C ASN A 168 -1.59 17.46 25.13
N GLU A 169 -0.92 17.11 26.21
CA GLU A 169 0.37 17.72 26.57
C GLU A 169 1.29 17.69 25.34
N ARG A 170 1.89 18.86 25.01
CA ARG A 170 2.75 19.08 23.85
C ARG A 170 2.04 19.03 22.48
N VAL A 171 0.75 18.74 22.39
CA VAL A 171 0.00 18.84 21.14
C VAL A 171 -0.33 20.30 20.86
N ARG A 172 0.31 20.91 19.88
CA ARG A 172 0.07 22.30 19.49
C ARG A 172 -1.12 22.44 18.56
N TRP A 173 -1.21 21.53 17.60
CA TRP A 173 -2.30 21.46 16.65
C TRP A 173 -2.40 20.05 16.08
N ALA A 174 -3.39 19.80 15.23
CA ALA A 174 -3.56 18.50 14.60
C ALA A 174 -4.16 18.65 13.20
N ILE A 175 -3.89 17.65 12.34
CA ILE A 175 -4.64 17.43 11.09
C ILE A 175 -5.61 16.28 11.34
N LEU A 176 -6.89 16.49 11.10
CA LEU A 176 -7.87 15.41 11.01
C LEU A 176 -8.21 15.19 9.52
N GLU A 177 -7.64 14.16 8.92
CA GLU A 177 -8.04 13.72 7.57
C GLU A 177 -9.37 12.98 7.67
N THR A 178 -10.46 13.57 7.21
CA THR A 178 -11.82 13.05 7.43
C THR A 178 -12.18 11.86 6.54
N ASP A 179 -11.62 11.82 5.32
CA ASP A 179 -11.79 10.71 4.36
C ASP A 179 -10.72 9.61 4.53
N ALA A 180 -9.86 9.73 5.54
CA ALA A 180 -8.85 8.74 5.89
C ALA A 180 -9.40 7.70 6.87
N GLY A 181 -8.57 6.75 7.30
CA GLY A 181 -8.98 5.72 8.25
C GLY A 181 -8.11 4.46 8.15
N TYR A 182 -8.73 3.29 8.13
CA TYR A 182 -8.00 2.05 7.99
C TYR A 182 -8.63 1.09 6.99
N LEU A 183 -7.83 0.11 6.56
CA LEU A 183 -8.20 -0.98 5.67
C LEU A 183 -8.07 -2.31 6.43
N THR A 184 -9.00 -3.24 6.21
CA THR A 184 -8.89 -4.62 6.71
C THR A 184 -7.98 -5.42 5.78
N ALA A 185 -6.67 -5.41 6.08
CA ALA A 185 -5.62 -5.77 5.13
C ALA A 185 -5.69 -7.24 4.67
N ARG A 186 -5.83 -8.19 5.60
CA ARG A 186 -5.92 -9.62 5.27
C ARG A 186 -7.19 -9.92 4.46
N ALA A 187 -8.32 -9.36 4.88
CA ALA A 187 -9.58 -9.49 4.17
C ALA A 187 -9.52 -8.89 2.77
N ALA A 188 -8.81 -7.75 2.62
CA ALA A 188 -8.61 -7.12 1.32
C ALA A 188 -7.76 -7.99 0.38
N CYS A 189 -6.64 -8.56 0.85
CA CYS A 189 -5.84 -9.49 0.03
C CYS A 189 -6.66 -10.70 -0.42
N ALA A 190 -7.49 -11.27 0.47
CA ALA A 190 -8.37 -12.38 0.14
C ALA A 190 -9.45 -11.97 -0.88
N ALA A 191 -10.02 -10.77 -0.75
CA ALA A 191 -11.02 -10.25 -1.69
C ALA A 191 -10.43 -10.02 -3.10
N VAL A 192 -9.21 -9.50 -3.18
CA VAL A 192 -8.48 -9.32 -4.46
C VAL A 192 -8.25 -10.67 -5.13
N LEU A 193 -7.76 -11.69 -4.39
CA LEU A 193 -7.58 -13.03 -4.95
C LEU A 193 -8.90 -13.63 -5.40
N ALA A 194 -9.96 -13.55 -4.60
CA ALA A 194 -11.29 -14.06 -4.97
C ALA A 194 -11.82 -13.41 -6.25
N ALA A 195 -11.65 -12.08 -6.39
CA ALA A 195 -12.00 -11.37 -7.62
C ALA A 195 -11.16 -11.84 -8.82
N PHE A 196 -9.84 -11.97 -8.65
CA PHE A 196 -8.94 -12.45 -9.68
C PHE A 196 -9.35 -13.84 -10.19
N GLN A 197 -9.64 -14.78 -9.29
CA GLN A 197 -10.06 -16.14 -9.65
C GLN A 197 -11.46 -16.17 -10.29
N SER A 198 -12.42 -15.40 -9.75
CA SER A 198 -13.78 -15.34 -10.31
C SER A 198 -13.84 -14.70 -11.70
N GLU A 199 -12.88 -13.83 -12.02
CA GLU A 199 -12.72 -13.22 -13.35
C GLU A 199 -11.88 -14.09 -14.30
N GLY A 200 -11.50 -15.32 -13.90
CA GLY A 200 -10.81 -16.32 -14.76
C GLY A 200 -9.28 -16.31 -14.65
N GLY A 201 -8.70 -15.68 -13.64
CA GLY A 201 -7.27 -15.71 -13.36
C GLY A 201 -6.80 -17.07 -12.83
N ASP A 202 -5.61 -17.53 -13.25
CA ASP A 202 -4.97 -18.75 -12.77
C ASP A 202 -4.12 -18.45 -11.53
N TYR A 203 -4.56 -18.94 -10.37
CA TYR A 203 -3.81 -18.82 -9.12
C TYR A 203 -3.22 -20.16 -8.69
N ARG A 204 -1.93 -20.17 -8.33
CA ARG A 204 -1.25 -21.35 -7.79
C ARG A 204 -0.45 -20.98 -6.54
N GLN A 205 -0.63 -21.74 -5.48
CA GLN A 205 0.16 -21.55 -4.25
C GLN A 205 1.45 -22.37 -4.34
N LEU A 206 2.44 -21.77 -5.00
CA LEU A 206 3.76 -22.36 -5.23
C LEU A 206 4.85 -21.31 -5.01
N ALA A 207 5.95 -21.69 -4.37
CA ALA A 207 7.14 -20.86 -4.30
C ALA A 207 7.85 -20.81 -5.65
N VAL A 208 8.48 -19.67 -5.92
CA VAL A 208 9.07 -19.36 -7.23
C VAL A 208 10.54 -18.99 -7.08
N ARG A 209 11.37 -19.44 -8.01
CA ARG A 209 12.74 -18.93 -8.23
C ARG A 209 12.84 -18.42 -9.66
N PRO A 210 13.47 -17.26 -9.89
CA PRO A 210 13.78 -16.83 -11.25
C PRO A 210 14.66 -17.87 -11.93
N GLY A 211 14.37 -18.16 -13.21
CA GLY A 211 15.24 -18.95 -14.07
C GLY A 211 16.43 -18.13 -14.57
N ALA A 212 17.18 -18.71 -15.50
CA ALA A 212 18.31 -18.03 -16.08
C ALA A 212 17.88 -16.84 -16.96
N LEU A 213 18.61 -15.73 -16.84
CA LEU A 213 18.51 -14.60 -17.76
C LEU A 213 19.23 -14.95 -19.06
N ALA A 214 18.61 -14.67 -20.19
CA ALA A 214 19.16 -14.81 -21.54
C ALA A 214 19.12 -13.44 -22.24
N ALA A 215 19.74 -13.33 -23.40
CA ALA A 215 19.72 -12.09 -24.19
C ALA A 215 18.29 -11.58 -24.52
N ALA A 216 17.31 -12.48 -24.57
CA ALA A 216 15.90 -12.15 -24.79
C ALA A 216 15.13 -11.81 -23.49
N GLY A 217 15.76 -11.89 -22.31
CA GLY A 217 15.15 -11.67 -21.01
C GLY A 217 15.03 -12.94 -20.17
N LEU A 218 14.13 -12.94 -19.19
CA LEU A 218 13.82 -14.12 -18.37
C LEU A 218 13.00 -15.12 -19.20
N ARG A 219 13.50 -16.35 -19.32
CA ARG A 219 12.85 -17.39 -20.13
C ARG A 219 11.72 -18.10 -19.39
N ASP A 220 11.94 -18.44 -18.13
CA ASP A 220 11.02 -19.21 -17.31
C ASP A 220 11.26 -18.95 -15.82
N VAL A 221 10.36 -19.45 -14.99
CA VAL A 221 10.51 -19.52 -13.54
C VAL A 221 10.41 -20.97 -13.08
N ALA A 222 11.23 -21.37 -12.11
CA ALA A 222 11.16 -22.67 -11.47
C ALA A 222 10.16 -22.61 -10.30
N LEU A 223 9.30 -23.63 -10.21
CA LEU A 223 8.28 -23.77 -9.19
C LEU A 223 8.66 -24.81 -8.14
N SER A 224 8.12 -24.68 -6.95
CA SER A 224 8.44 -25.56 -5.80
C SER A 224 7.95 -27.01 -5.98
N ASP A 225 7.10 -27.30 -6.94
CA ASP A 225 6.67 -28.64 -7.33
C ASP A 225 7.62 -29.34 -8.31
N GLY A 226 8.72 -28.68 -8.69
CA GLY A 226 9.72 -29.17 -9.64
C GLY A 226 9.41 -28.80 -11.10
N SER A 227 8.27 -28.22 -11.40
CA SER A 227 7.92 -27.76 -12.74
C SER A 227 8.54 -26.39 -13.06
N THR A 228 8.48 -26.02 -14.33
CA THR A 228 8.84 -24.69 -14.83
C THR A 228 7.65 -24.04 -15.51
N LEU A 229 7.60 -22.70 -15.50
CA LEU A 229 6.55 -21.94 -16.16
C LEU A 229 7.17 -20.84 -17.03
N SER A 230 6.87 -20.88 -18.34
CA SER A 230 7.28 -19.85 -19.30
C SER A 230 6.15 -18.88 -19.56
N ALA A 231 6.48 -17.61 -19.77
CA ALA A 231 5.54 -16.54 -20.07
C ALA A 231 6.20 -15.45 -20.93
N ASP A 232 5.38 -14.57 -21.50
CA ASP A 232 5.86 -13.42 -22.28
C ASP A 232 6.48 -12.33 -21.41
N ALA A 233 5.95 -12.15 -20.18
CA ALA A 233 6.50 -11.23 -19.20
C ALA A 233 6.31 -11.73 -17.76
N TYR A 234 7.12 -11.21 -16.86
CA TYR A 234 7.16 -11.57 -15.44
C TYR A 234 7.14 -10.32 -14.57
N VAL A 235 6.35 -10.37 -13.50
CA VAL A 235 6.31 -9.34 -12.46
C VAL A 235 6.66 -9.97 -11.12
N PHE A 236 7.75 -9.56 -10.52
CA PHE A 236 8.11 -9.97 -9.16
C PHE A 236 7.71 -8.88 -8.17
N ALA A 237 6.64 -9.15 -7.41
CA ALA A 237 6.10 -8.28 -6.37
C ALA A 237 6.18 -9.00 -5.01
N CYS A 238 7.38 -9.53 -4.72
CA CYS A 238 7.64 -10.48 -3.63
C CYS A 238 7.86 -9.81 -2.25
N GLY A 239 7.65 -8.50 -2.15
CA GLY A 239 7.84 -7.78 -0.90
C GLY A 239 9.23 -8.01 -0.32
N PRO A 240 9.36 -8.34 0.98
CA PRO A 240 10.65 -8.45 1.66
C PRO A 240 11.62 -9.50 1.08
N TRP A 241 11.13 -10.41 0.23
CA TRP A 241 11.98 -11.41 -0.44
C TRP A 241 12.59 -10.90 -1.75
N LEU A 242 12.16 -9.73 -2.26
CA LEU A 242 12.58 -9.23 -3.56
C LEU A 242 14.11 -9.01 -3.62
N ALA A 243 14.71 -8.49 -2.55
CA ALA A 243 16.16 -8.30 -2.44
C ALA A 243 16.95 -9.62 -2.52
N THR A 244 16.42 -10.69 -1.96
CA THR A 244 17.04 -12.03 -1.99
C THR A 244 16.90 -12.70 -3.35
N LEU A 245 15.81 -12.44 -4.06
CA LEU A 245 15.58 -13.00 -5.40
C LEU A 245 16.41 -12.31 -6.48
N PHE A 246 16.73 -11.04 -6.30
CA PHE A 246 17.51 -10.23 -7.23
C PHE A 246 18.63 -9.44 -6.53
N PRO A 247 19.59 -10.15 -5.89
CA PRO A 247 20.61 -9.52 -5.05
C PRO A 247 21.51 -8.53 -5.82
N ASP A 248 21.84 -8.84 -7.07
CA ASP A 248 22.75 -8.05 -7.89
C ASP A 248 22.12 -6.74 -8.39
N VAL A 249 20.79 -6.69 -8.49
CA VAL A 249 20.06 -5.52 -9.02
C VAL A 249 19.52 -4.66 -7.90
N ILE A 250 18.89 -5.28 -6.90
CA ILE A 250 18.08 -4.58 -5.91
C ILE A 250 18.52 -4.86 -4.47
N GLY A 251 19.39 -5.86 -4.24
CA GLY A 251 19.78 -6.31 -2.91
C GLY A 251 20.33 -5.21 -2.00
N ARG A 252 21.16 -4.31 -2.55
CA ARG A 252 21.71 -3.16 -1.78
C ARG A 252 20.72 -2.00 -1.59
N HIS A 253 19.59 -2.01 -2.26
CA HIS A 253 18.61 -0.94 -2.26
C HIS A 253 17.35 -1.25 -1.45
N LEU A 254 17.18 -2.50 -1.05
CA LEU A 254 16.07 -2.95 -0.22
C LEU A 254 16.57 -3.65 1.04
N THR A 255 16.11 -3.17 2.18
CA THR A 255 16.41 -3.78 3.49
C THR A 255 15.11 -4.15 4.18
N PRO A 256 14.80 -5.45 4.32
CA PRO A 256 13.72 -5.87 5.20
C PRO A 256 14.05 -5.55 6.65
N THR A 257 13.12 -4.93 7.37
CA THR A 257 13.28 -4.63 8.80
C THR A 257 12.14 -5.21 9.62
N ARG A 258 12.46 -5.58 10.85
CA ARG A 258 11.51 -6.08 11.83
C ARG A 258 10.70 -4.93 12.41
N GLN A 259 9.37 -5.09 12.47
CA GLN A 259 8.45 -4.16 13.09
C GLN A 259 7.58 -4.88 14.09
N GLU A 260 7.22 -4.22 15.19
CA GLU A 260 6.41 -4.81 16.23
C GLU A 260 5.08 -4.07 16.39
N VAL A 261 4.03 -4.81 16.60
CA VAL A 261 2.67 -4.30 16.77
C VAL A 261 2.09 -4.91 18.03
N PHE A 262 1.45 -4.08 18.85
CA PHE A 262 0.85 -4.46 20.12
C PHE A 262 -0.63 -4.06 20.14
N PHE A 263 -1.44 -4.88 20.79
CA PHE A 263 -2.86 -4.61 21.00
C PHE A 263 -3.14 -4.68 22.50
N PHE A 264 -3.69 -3.61 23.05
CA PHE A 264 -4.02 -3.50 24.45
C PHE A 264 -5.52 -3.61 24.68
N GLY A 265 -5.91 -4.30 25.76
CA GLY A 265 -7.32 -4.36 26.17
C GLY A 265 -7.80 -3.00 26.65
N THR A 266 -8.95 -2.57 26.19
CA THR A 266 -9.59 -1.33 26.64
C THR A 266 -10.40 -1.58 27.93
N PRO A 267 -10.63 -0.55 28.77
CA PRO A 267 -11.46 -0.72 29.96
C PRO A 267 -12.86 -1.21 29.57
N PRO A 268 -13.44 -2.15 30.31
CA PRO A 268 -14.78 -2.68 30.00
C PRO A 268 -15.82 -1.56 29.98
N GLY A 269 -16.61 -1.52 28.90
CA GLY A 269 -17.67 -0.51 28.72
C GLY A 269 -17.22 0.88 28.32
N ASP A 270 -15.91 1.13 28.19
CA ASP A 270 -15.37 2.43 27.77
C ASP A 270 -15.26 2.51 26.23
N ALA A 271 -16.31 3.01 25.59
CA ALA A 271 -16.37 3.15 24.14
C ALA A 271 -15.41 4.22 23.58
N ARG A 272 -14.79 5.06 24.40
CA ARG A 272 -13.88 6.14 23.94
C ARG A 272 -12.66 5.63 23.19
N PHE A 273 -12.31 4.34 23.31
CA PHE A 273 -11.18 3.71 22.68
C PHE A 273 -11.56 2.82 21.49
N THR A 274 -12.80 2.88 21.04
CA THR A 274 -13.30 2.16 19.87
C THR A 274 -13.30 3.03 18.61
N GLU A 275 -13.46 2.39 17.45
CA GLU A 275 -13.52 3.08 16.15
C GLU A 275 -14.71 4.05 16.00
N ASP A 276 -15.73 3.95 16.88
CA ASP A 276 -16.88 4.86 16.88
C ASP A 276 -16.60 6.21 17.55
N ALA A 277 -15.57 6.28 18.41
CA ALA A 277 -15.27 7.47 19.22
C ALA A 277 -13.85 8.03 19.04
N LEU A 278 -12.97 7.31 18.36
CA LEU A 278 -11.58 7.73 18.15
C LEU A 278 -11.17 7.41 16.70
N PRO A 279 -10.61 8.36 15.94
CA PRO A 279 -10.00 8.08 14.65
C PRO A 279 -8.71 7.26 14.82
N VAL A 280 -8.17 6.73 13.73
CA VAL A 280 -6.75 6.35 13.65
C VAL A 280 -5.94 7.56 14.10
N TRP A 281 -4.89 7.35 14.86
CA TRP A 281 -4.02 8.43 15.31
C TRP A 281 -2.57 8.20 14.88
N ALA A 282 -1.86 9.28 14.62
CA ALA A 282 -0.45 9.34 14.30
C ALA A 282 0.17 10.46 15.15
N ASP A 283 1.22 10.13 15.86
CA ASP A 283 1.94 11.03 16.76
C ASP A 283 3.37 11.17 16.26
N HIS A 284 3.64 12.27 15.58
CA HIS A 284 4.91 12.55 14.94
C HIS A 284 5.81 13.37 15.86
N GLY A 285 6.19 12.78 17.00
CA GLY A 285 7.12 13.37 17.96
C GLY A 285 8.55 12.84 17.77
N LYS A 286 9.29 12.64 18.86
CA LYS A 286 10.65 12.05 18.85
C LYS A 286 10.70 10.65 18.23
N ARG A 287 9.63 9.90 18.32
CA ARG A 287 9.37 8.63 17.65
C ARG A 287 8.04 8.75 16.95
N PHE A 288 7.93 8.15 15.77
CA PHE A 288 6.66 8.13 15.08
C PHE A 288 5.79 6.97 15.56
N MET A 289 4.92 7.29 16.52
CA MET A 289 3.96 6.32 17.04
C MET A 289 2.62 6.46 16.32
N TYR A 290 1.96 5.34 16.05
CA TYR A 290 0.62 5.35 15.49
C TYR A 290 -0.23 4.21 16.04
N GLY A 291 -1.53 4.34 15.90
CA GLY A 291 -2.43 3.29 16.29
C GLY A 291 -3.80 3.36 15.65
N ILE A 292 -4.54 2.28 15.84
CA ILE A 292 -5.90 2.12 15.38
C ILE A 292 -6.74 1.76 16.60
N PRO A 293 -7.86 2.48 16.84
CA PRO A 293 -8.74 2.19 17.98
C PRO A 293 -9.30 0.77 17.91
N GLY A 294 -9.86 0.31 19.01
CA GLY A 294 -10.44 -1.02 19.12
C GLY A 294 -11.50 -1.26 18.05
N ASN A 295 -11.30 -2.32 17.30
CA ASN A 295 -12.19 -2.79 16.25
C ASN A 295 -12.24 -4.32 16.27
N GLU A 296 -13.32 -4.91 15.84
CA GLU A 296 -13.49 -6.37 15.73
C GLU A 296 -12.97 -7.15 16.96
N TRP A 297 -13.12 -6.61 18.17
CA TRP A 297 -12.72 -7.19 19.46
C TRP A 297 -11.20 -7.44 19.63
N ARG A 298 -10.35 -6.79 18.81
CA ARG A 298 -8.90 -6.98 18.80
C ARG A 298 -8.14 -6.17 19.86
N GLY A 299 -8.79 -5.18 20.47
CA GLY A 299 -8.14 -4.24 21.35
C GLY A 299 -7.53 -3.03 20.64
N PHE A 300 -6.90 -2.17 21.41
CA PHE A 300 -6.32 -0.90 20.99
C PHE A 300 -4.92 -1.13 20.41
N LYS A 301 -4.77 -0.93 19.10
CA LYS A 301 -3.52 -1.17 18.37
C LYS A 301 -2.54 -0.03 18.56
N VAL A 302 -1.28 -0.37 18.83
CA VAL A 302 -0.15 0.57 18.91
C VAL A 302 1.05 0.01 18.18
N ALA A 303 1.74 0.84 17.43
CA ALA A 303 2.99 0.50 16.77
C ALA A 303 3.91 1.73 16.68
N ASP A 304 5.21 1.45 16.68
CA ASP A 304 6.27 2.39 16.36
C ASP A 304 6.61 2.23 14.87
N ASP A 305 6.54 3.31 14.10
CA ASP A 305 6.85 3.31 12.66
C ASP A 305 8.35 3.48 12.39
N THR A 306 9.15 3.76 13.42
CA THR A 306 10.60 3.82 13.31
C THR A 306 11.14 2.49 12.78
N ARG A 307 12.07 2.57 11.84
CA ARG A 307 12.67 1.36 11.24
C ARG A 307 13.36 0.51 12.29
N GLY A 308 12.92 -0.73 12.42
CA GLY A 308 13.55 -1.73 13.27
C GLY A 308 14.85 -2.30 12.67
N PRO A 309 15.48 -3.26 13.34
CA PRO A 309 16.69 -3.91 12.85
C PRO A 309 16.42 -4.71 11.56
N PRO A 310 17.46 -5.01 10.77
CA PRO A 310 17.36 -5.92 9.63
C PRO A 310 16.72 -7.25 10.04
N PHE A 311 15.89 -7.80 9.14
CA PHE A 311 15.07 -8.97 9.44
C PHE A 311 15.01 -9.93 8.26
N ASP A 312 15.34 -11.21 8.51
CA ASP A 312 15.11 -12.26 7.51
C ASP A 312 13.62 -12.61 7.45
N PRO A 313 12.93 -12.34 6.33
CA PRO A 313 11.50 -12.58 6.21
C PRO A 313 11.13 -14.08 6.26
N THR A 314 12.07 -14.98 6.00
CA THR A 314 11.86 -16.45 5.97
C THR A 314 12.08 -17.09 7.32
N SER A 315 13.24 -16.86 7.94
CA SER A 315 13.70 -17.53 9.14
C SER A 315 13.67 -16.67 10.40
N GLY A 316 13.48 -15.35 10.27
CA GLY A 316 13.48 -14.42 11.39
C GLY A 316 12.42 -14.76 12.44
N GLU A 317 12.83 -14.74 13.71
CA GLU A 317 11.95 -15.06 14.84
C GLU A 317 10.84 -14.01 14.98
N ARG A 318 9.61 -14.48 15.24
CA ARG A 318 8.41 -13.63 15.31
C ARG A 318 7.84 -13.51 16.73
N ILE A 319 8.72 -13.48 17.71
CA ILE A 319 8.40 -13.17 19.11
C ILE A 319 8.75 -11.71 19.35
N VAL A 320 7.81 -10.89 19.85
CA VAL A 320 8.07 -9.49 20.14
C VAL A 320 9.11 -9.31 21.25
N SER A 321 9.88 -8.23 21.16
CA SER A 321 10.90 -7.91 22.16
C SER A 321 10.28 -7.36 23.45
N SER A 322 10.93 -7.62 24.57
CA SER A 322 10.54 -7.01 25.86
C SER A 322 10.75 -5.50 25.86
N GLU A 323 11.73 -5.00 25.11
CA GLU A 323 11.99 -3.56 24.93
C GLU A 323 10.86 -2.89 24.16
N GLY A 324 10.44 -3.44 23.02
CA GLY A 324 9.33 -2.92 22.22
C GLY A 324 8.03 -2.90 23.01
N LEU A 325 7.75 -3.96 23.78
CA LEU A 325 6.57 -4.01 24.63
C LEU A 325 6.62 -2.93 25.75
N ARG A 326 7.77 -2.72 26.39
CA ARG A 326 7.92 -1.65 27.38
C ARG A 326 7.68 -0.28 26.73
N ALA A 327 8.34 0.01 25.61
CA ALA A 327 8.19 1.27 24.89
C ALA A 327 6.74 1.54 24.49
N ALA A 328 6.02 0.52 24.00
CA ALA A 328 4.60 0.63 23.67
C ALA A 328 3.74 0.91 24.93
N ARG A 329 4.00 0.23 26.06
CA ARG A 329 3.30 0.48 27.34
C ARG A 329 3.53 1.89 27.87
N ASP A 330 4.78 2.35 27.84
CA ASP A 330 5.15 3.69 28.32
C ASP A 330 4.46 4.77 27.47
N TYR A 331 4.47 4.59 26.15
CA TYR A 331 3.79 5.49 25.24
C TYR A 331 2.27 5.51 25.46
N VAL A 332 1.64 4.34 25.55
CA VAL A 332 0.18 4.21 25.80
C VAL A 332 -0.18 4.85 27.14
N GLY A 333 0.59 4.59 28.19
CA GLY A 333 0.35 5.20 29.51
C GLY A 333 0.51 6.71 29.55
N TYR A 334 1.35 7.28 28.68
CA TYR A 334 1.52 8.72 28.51
C TYR A 334 0.41 9.32 27.65
N ARG A 335 0.23 8.84 26.42
CA ARG A 335 -0.69 9.47 25.45
C ARG A 335 -2.17 9.15 25.74
N PHE A 336 -2.45 7.99 26.33
CA PHE A 336 -3.80 7.53 26.68
C PHE A 336 -3.84 7.09 28.16
N PRO A 337 -3.87 8.02 29.12
CA PRO A 337 -3.69 7.73 30.55
C PRO A 337 -4.66 6.68 31.12
N ALA A 338 -5.89 6.61 30.59
CA ALA A 338 -6.85 5.59 31.02
C ALA A 338 -6.50 4.16 30.57
N LEU A 339 -5.53 4.00 29.64
CA LEU A 339 -4.98 2.71 29.22
C LEU A 339 -3.65 2.36 29.95
N LYS A 340 -3.24 3.17 30.95
CA LYS A 340 -2.05 2.85 31.74
C LYS A 340 -2.25 1.52 32.46
N GLY A 341 -1.32 0.59 32.24
CA GLY A 341 -1.42 -0.77 32.83
C GLY A 341 -2.41 -1.69 32.10
N ALA A 342 -2.97 -1.29 30.96
CA ALA A 342 -3.87 -2.12 30.18
C ALA A 342 -3.21 -3.48 29.82
N PRO A 343 -3.97 -4.59 29.84
CA PRO A 343 -3.44 -5.91 29.50
C PRO A 343 -3.05 -5.96 28.02
N LEU A 344 -1.93 -6.61 27.71
CA LEU A 344 -1.58 -6.98 26.36
C LEU A 344 -2.50 -8.15 25.93
N VAL A 345 -3.28 -7.97 24.87
CA VAL A 345 -4.20 -9.00 24.39
C VAL A 345 -3.68 -9.72 23.15
N GLU A 346 -2.89 -9.03 22.32
CA GLU A 346 -2.22 -9.60 21.15
C GLU A 346 -0.92 -8.85 20.88
N SER A 347 0.05 -9.53 20.30
CA SER A 347 1.25 -8.91 19.76
C SER A 347 1.70 -9.60 18.48
N ARG A 348 2.39 -8.89 17.61
CA ARG A 348 2.81 -9.44 16.32
C ARG A 348 4.11 -8.83 15.84
N VAL A 349 5.00 -9.66 15.30
CA VAL A 349 6.14 -9.21 14.51
C VAL A 349 5.70 -9.13 13.05
N CYS A 350 5.76 -7.92 12.52
CA CYS A 350 5.59 -7.58 11.12
C CYS A 350 6.96 -7.29 10.50
N GLN A 351 7.00 -6.95 9.22
CA GLN A 351 8.21 -6.48 8.54
C GLN A 351 7.88 -5.40 7.52
N TYR A 352 8.81 -4.47 7.37
CA TYR A 352 8.81 -3.55 6.24
C TYR A 352 9.82 -4.02 5.20
N GLU A 353 9.63 -3.58 3.97
CA GLU A 353 10.54 -3.71 2.86
C GLU A 353 11.01 -2.30 2.51
N ASN A 354 12.05 -1.83 3.21
CA ASN A 354 12.50 -0.45 3.07
C ASN A 354 13.44 -0.28 1.90
N SER A 355 13.09 0.60 0.96
CA SER A 355 14.04 1.15 0.01
C SER A 355 14.92 2.22 0.68
N ALA A 356 16.07 2.54 0.06
CA ALA A 356 17.03 3.49 0.63
C ALA A 356 16.43 4.90 0.84
N ASP A 357 15.50 5.30 -0.05
CA ASP A 357 14.82 6.61 -0.05
C ASP A 357 13.34 6.51 0.36
N GLU A 358 12.89 5.35 0.86
CA GLU A 358 11.50 5.04 1.19
C GLU A 358 10.52 5.09 0.00
N GLY A 359 11.05 5.19 -1.21
CA GLY A 359 10.26 5.22 -2.44
C GLY A 359 9.90 3.84 -2.96
N PHE A 360 8.74 3.71 -3.62
CA PHE A 360 8.38 2.47 -4.30
C PHE A 360 9.31 2.20 -5.47
N ILE A 361 9.39 0.95 -5.87
CA ILE A 361 10.10 0.49 -7.05
C ILE A 361 9.08 -0.08 -8.01
N VAL A 362 9.02 0.47 -9.21
CA VAL A 362 8.25 -0.05 -10.35
C VAL A 362 9.12 0.17 -11.57
N ASP A 363 9.88 -0.86 -11.94
CA ASP A 363 10.80 -0.77 -13.06
C ASP A 363 11.09 -2.14 -13.67
N ARG A 364 11.68 -2.12 -14.86
CA ARG A 364 12.20 -3.32 -15.51
C ARG A 364 13.56 -3.70 -14.95
N HIS A 365 13.85 -4.99 -14.96
CA HIS A 365 15.20 -5.46 -14.72
C HIS A 365 16.16 -4.90 -15.80
N PRO A 366 17.33 -4.35 -15.45
CA PRO A 366 18.21 -3.70 -16.42
C PRO A 366 18.63 -4.60 -17.59
N ASP A 367 18.80 -5.90 -17.35
CA ASP A 367 19.27 -6.87 -18.34
C ASP A 367 18.13 -7.76 -18.88
N ALA A 368 16.87 -7.52 -18.52
CA ALA A 368 15.73 -8.33 -18.96
C ALA A 368 14.47 -7.50 -19.14
N GLY A 369 14.21 -7.04 -20.35
CA GLY A 369 13.10 -6.14 -20.66
C GLY A 369 11.70 -6.71 -20.39
N ASN A 370 11.55 -8.04 -20.30
CA ASN A 370 10.30 -8.73 -19.98
C ASN A 370 10.13 -9.02 -18.48
N LEU A 371 11.07 -8.60 -17.62
CA LEU A 371 11.07 -8.83 -16.19
C LEU A 371 10.88 -7.51 -15.43
N TRP A 372 9.83 -7.44 -14.63
CA TRP A 372 9.49 -6.28 -13.82
C TRP A 372 9.71 -6.54 -12.35
N LEU A 373 10.29 -5.57 -11.65
CA LEU A 373 10.53 -5.56 -10.22
C LEU A 373 9.59 -4.53 -9.58
N VAL A 374 8.74 -4.99 -8.66
CA VAL A 374 7.73 -4.16 -7.99
C VAL A 374 7.83 -4.34 -6.49
N GLY A 375 8.20 -3.28 -5.76
CA GLY A 375 8.45 -3.38 -4.33
C GLY A 375 8.76 -2.05 -3.67
N GLY A 376 9.53 -2.09 -2.58
CA GLY A 376 9.92 -0.90 -1.83
C GLY A 376 8.76 -0.27 -1.05
N GLY A 377 7.83 -1.07 -0.56
CA GLY A 377 6.64 -0.59 0.14
C GLY A 377 6.89 0.22 1.41
N SER A 378 8.10 0.14 1.99
CA SER A 378 8.68 1.00 3.03
C SER A 378 7.71 1.36 4.17
N GLY A 379 6.93 0.39 4.65
CA GLY A 379 5.93 0.57 5.71
C GLY A 379 4.62 1.24 5.28
N HIS A 380 4.58 1.90 4.14
CA HIS A 380 3.40 2.67 3.73
C HIS A 380 2.72 2.18 2.42
N GLY A 381 3.18 1.06 1.83
CA GLY A 381 2.74 0.58 0.52
C GLY A 381 1.30 0.07 0.45
N PHE A 382 0.79 -0.58 1.50
CA PHE A 382 -0.46 -1.35 1.45
C PHE A 382 -1.66 -0.57 0.88
N LYS A 383 -1.91 0.63 1.40
CA LYS A 383 -3.04 1.47 0.98
C LYS A 383 -3.02 1.83 -0.50
N HIS A 384 -1.83 1.91 -1.08
CA HIS A 384 -1.61 2.22 -2.50
C HIS A 384 -1.82 1.03 -3.43
N GLY A 385 -2.07 -0.18 -2.89
CA GLY A 385 -2.18 -1.42 -3.66
C GLY A 385 -2.96 -1.28 -4.97
N PRO A 386 -4.23 -0.80 -4.97
CA PRO A 386 -4.99 -0.67 -6.21
C PRO A 386 -4.37 0.35 -7.19
N ALA A 387 -3.87 1.48 -6.72
CA ALA A 387 -3.26 2.49 -7.60
C ALA A 387 -1.90 2.04 -8.16
N VAL A 388 -1.09 1.34 -7.37
CA VAL A 388 0.16 0.73 -7.85
C VAL A 388 -0.13 -0.40 -8.84
N GLY A 389 -1.11 -1.26 -8.55
CA GLY A 389 -1.51 -2.33 -9.45
C GLY A 389 -1.99 -1.81 -10.81
N GLU A 390 -2.79 -0.73 -10.82
CA GLU A 390 -3.21 -0.03 -12.03
C GLU A 390 -1.99 0.53 -12.79
N LEU A 391 -1.08 1.22 -12.11
CA LEU A 391 0.13 1.80 -12.69
C LEU A 391 1.02 0.73 -13.32
N VAL A 392 1.25 -0.40 -12.64
CA VAL A 392 2.08 -1.51 -13.14
C VAL A 392 1.41 -2.17 -14.34
N ALA A 393 0.09 -2.41 -14.28
CA ALA A 393 -0.65 -2.97 -15.40
C ALA A 393 -0.61 -2.06 -16.63
N ASP A 394 -0.81 -0.76 -16.47
CA ASP A 394 -0.72 0.20 -17.55
C ASP A 394 0.68 0.26 -18.16
N ALA A 395 1.73 0.14 -17.35
CA ALA A 395 3.11 0.11 -17.83
C ALA A 395 3.41 -1.15 -18.66
N LEU A 396 2.96 -2.33 -18.20
CA LEU A 396 3.13 -3.58 -18.95
C LEU A 396 2.31 -3.60 -20.25
N LEU A 397 1.14 -2.97 -20.24
CA LEU A 397 0.29 -2.89 -21.43
C LEU A 397 0.68 -1.76 -22.39
N GLY A 398 1.76 -1.03 -22.07
CA GLY A 398 2.27 0.07 -22.91
C GLY A 398 1.37 1.31 -22.95
N ARG A 399 0.48 1.47 -21.98
CA ARG A 399 -0.44 2.62 -21.89
C ARG A 399 0.20 3.83 -21.21
N ARG A 400 1.13 3.57 -20.29
CA ARG A 400 1.80 4.61 -19.50
C ARG A 400 3.18 4.12 -19.04
N GLU A 401 4.18 5.00 -19.05
CA GLU A 401 5.47 4.70 -18.43
C GLU A 401 5.41 5.02 -16.91
N PRO A 402 6.09 4.23 -16.06
CA PRO A 402 6.23 4.55 -14.65
C PRO A 402 6.92 5.89 -14.45
N ASP A 403 6.53 6.62 -13.40
CA ASP A 403 7.18 7.85 -12.99
C ASP A 403 8.67 7.60 -12.68
N ALA A 404 9.53 8.58 -13.00
CA ALA A 404 10.97 8.48 -12.78
C ALA A 404 11.32 8.25 -11.29
N THR A 405 10.49 8.74 -10.38
CA THR A 405 10.61 8.51 -8.93
C THR A 405 10.50 7.05 -8.52
N PHE A 406 9.93 6.19 -9.34
CA PHE A 406 9.79 4.75 -9.05
C PHE A 406 10.81 3.89 -9.78
N ARG A 407 11.64 4.47 -10.64
CA ARG A 407 12.63 3.73 -11.44
C ARG A 407 13.90 3.44 -10.64
N LEU A 408 14.55 2.32 -10.97
CA LEU A 408 15.82 1.90 -10.38
C LEU A 408 16.95 2.89 -10.64
N ALA A 409 16.91 3.60 -11.76
CA ALA A 409 17.92 4.59 -12.14
C ALA A 409 18.13 5.71 -11.09
N ARG A 410 17.12 5.96 -10.22
CA ARG A 410 17.23 6.94 -9.13
C ARG A 410 18.26 6.59 -8.05
N PHE A 411 18.64 5.32 -7.97
CA PHE A 411 19.66 4.88 -6.99
C PHE A 411 21.11 5.06 -7.48
N GLY A 412 21.33 5.58 -8.69
CA GLY A 412 22.64 5.61 -9.32
C GLY A 412 23.06 4.20 -9.79
N ARG A 413 23.87 4.16 -10.82
CA ARG A 413 24.55 2.93 -11.26
C ARG A 413 25.86 2.74 -10.51
#